data_fc0505260f0c4aad19cb3cd857341ca2
#
_entry.id   fc0505260f0c4aad19cb3cd857341ca2
#
_cell.length_a   1.000
_cell.length_b   1.000
_cell.length_c   1.000
_cell.angle_alpha   90.00
_cell.angle_beta   90.00
_cell.angle_gamma   90.00
#
_symmetry.space_group_name_H-M   'P 1'
#
loop_
_entity.id
_entity.type
_entity.pdbx_description
1 polymer ?
#
loop_
_entity_poly.entity_id
_entity_poly.type
_entity_poly.pdbx_seq_one_letter_code
_entity_poly.pdbx_strand_id
1 'polypeptide(L)'
;VEEAFANIRKDEKSEFQPDGKSIKQSDTLEEYSEKVNKIKQYIIDGHVFQTVLSQRWTIETKQKGFDLYKELREINPSPYMYYFNFEEFEIIGSSPEMIVKQKDNKVLTCPIAGTRPRGKDDAEDQKFAEGLMKDPKEKAEHVMLVDLARNDMGRIAEFGTVKVRDFMHIQKYSHVM
;
A
#
# COMPACT_ATOMS: atom_id res chain seq x y z
N VAL A 1 -9.03 -14.13 23.53
CA VAL A 1 -8.79 -13.73 22.13
C VAL A 1 -9.79 -14.43 21.22
N GLU A 2 -10.03 -15.75 21.37
CA GLU A 2 -11.01 -16.47 20.57
C GLU A 2 -12.47 -16.04 20.84
N GLU A 3 -12.84 -15.71 22.09
CA GLU A 3 -14.17 -15.19 22.43
C GLU A 3 -14.43 -13.80 21.81
N ALA A 4 -13.42 -12.95 21.72
CA ALA A 4 -13.54 -11.64 21.08
C ALA A 4 -13.80 -11.79 19.56
N PHE A 5 -13.16 -12.74 18.90
CA PHE A 5 -13.41 -13.04 17.48
C PHE A 5 -14.78 -13.66 17.21
N ALA A 6 -15.32 -14.47 18.13
CA ALA A 6 -16.65 -15.05 17.99
C ALA A 6 -17.78 -14.00 18.05
N ASN A 7 -17.60 -12.93 18.81
CA ASN A 7 -18.57 -11.84 18.90
C ASN A 7 -18.53 -10.91 17.68
N ILE A 8 -17.39 -10.70 17.04
CA ILE A 8 -17.25 -9.89 15.82
C ILE A 8 -18.07 -10.47 14.64
N ARG A 9 -18.29 -11.78 14.60
CA ARG A 9 -19.07 -12.44 13.53
C ARG A 9 -20.59 -12.33 13.66
N LYS A 10 -21.11 -11.82 14.76
CA LYS A 10 -22.56 -11.77 15.05
C LYS A 10 -23.18 -10.39 14.90
N ASP A 11 -22.39 -9.34 14.69
CA ASP A 11 -22.92 -8.00 14.50
C ASP A 11 -23.59 -7.85 13.12
N GLU A 12 -24.77 -7.25 13.10
CA GLU A 12 -25.51 -6.92 11.90
C GLU A 12 -24.62 -6.07 10.96
N LYS A 13 -24.69 -6.37 9.65
CA LYS A 13 -23.99 -5.57 8.63
C LYS A 13 -24.50 -4.15 8.69
N SER A 14 -23.66 -3.21 9.06
CA SER A 14 -23.97 -1.80 8.89
C SER A 14 -23.71 -1.45 7.42
N GLU A 15 -24.74 -1.08 6.67
CA GLU A 15 -24.55 -0.57 5.32
C GLU A 15 -23.88 0.80 5.39
N PHE A 16 -22.63 0.87 4.93
CA PHE A 16 -21.93 2.14 4.74
C PHE A 16 -22.56 2.86 3.54
N GLN A 17 -23.32 3.90 3.81
CA GLN A 17 -23.77 4.85 2.79
C GLN A 17 -23.11 6.19 3.07
N PRO A 18 -22.00 6.53 2.37
CA PRO A 18 -21.46 7.87 2.44
C PRO A 18 -22.52 8.86 1.91
N ASP A 19 -22.87 9.85 2.71
CA ASP A 19 -23.61 10.99 2.18
C ASP A 19 -22.68 11.74 1.22
N GLY A 20 -22.80 11.47 -0.08
CA GLY A 20 -21.90 11.98 -1.14
C GLY A 20 -21.78 13.51 -1.22
N LYS A 21 -22.49 14.24 -0.36
CA LYS A 21 -22.42 15.70 -0.26
C LYS A 21 -21.32 16.24 0.66
N SER A 22 -20.68 15.38 1.46
CA SER A 22 -19.72 15.80 2.49
C SER A 22 -18.25 15.47 2.14
N ILE A 23 -17.95 15.06 0.91
CA ILE A 23 -16.56 14.74 0.51
C ILE A 23 -15.79 16.02 0.26
N LYS A 24 -14.74 16.26 1.05
CA LYS A 24 -13.81 17.38 0.89
C LYS A 24 -12.45 16.86 0.45
N GLN A 25 -11.82 17.58 -0.46
CA GLN A 25 -10.46 17.27 -0.95
C GLN A 25 -9.49 18.34 -0.44
N SER A 26 -8.24 17.98 -0.18
CA SER A 26 -7.21 18.94 0.22
C SER A 26 -6.78 19.86 -0.91
N ASP A 27 -6.88 19.43 -2.15
CA ASP A 27 -6.50 20.17 -3.35
C ASP A 27 -7.53 20.00 -4.46
N THR A 28 -7.74 21.02 -5.25
CA THR A 28 -8.45 20.91 -6.54
C THR A 28 -7.58 20.17 -7.56
N LEU A 29 -8.15 19.80 -8.70
CA LEU A 29 -7.39 19.18 -9.79
C LEU A 29 -6.28 20.10 -10.31
N GLU A 30 -6.57 21.37 -10.43
CA GLU A 30 -5.63 22.40 -10.89
C GLU A 30 -4.46 22.54 -9.92
N GLU A 31 -4.73 22.74 -8.63
CA GLU A 31 -3.71 22.88 -7.58
C GLU A 31 -2.83 21.63 -7.48
N TYR A 32 -3.43 20.43 -7.56
CA TYR A 32 -2.68 19.19 -7.57
C TYR A 32 -1.78 19.05 -8.81
N SER A 33 -2.31 19.44 -9.99
CA SER A 33 -1.56 19.39 -11.25
C SER A 33 -0.37 20.37 -11.25
N GLU A 34 -0.52 21.56 -10.69
CA GLU A 34 0.57 22.52 -10.51
C GLU A 34 1.67 21.96 -9.61
N LYS A 35 1.30 21.35 -8.48
CA LYS A 35 2.25 20.67 -7.58
C LYS A 35 3.00 19.54 -8.27
N VAL A 36 2.30 18.71 -9.07
CA VAL A 36 2.94 17.65 -9.87
C VAL A 36 3.95 18.21 -10.85
N ASN A 37 3.60 19.31 -11.56
CA ASN A 37 4.51 19.96 -12.52
C ASN A 37 5.74 20.53 -11.83
N LYS A 38 5.58 21.11 -10.64
CA LYS A 38 6.70 21.61 -9.83
C LYS A 38 7.64 20.48 -9.38
N ILE A 39 7.07 19.34 -8.99
CA ILE A 39 7.86 18.14 -8.63
C ILE A 39 8.62 17.62 -9.85
N LYS A 40 7.98 17.54 -11.03
CA LYS A 40 8.69 17.15 -12.26
C LYS A 40 9.89 18.03 -12.54
N GLN A 41 9.79 19.33 -12.30
CA GLN A 41 10.92 20.24 -12.45
C GLN A 41 12.03 19.92 -11.43
N TYR A 42 11.71 19.65 -10.17
CA TYR A 42 12.70 19.25 -9.16
C TYR A 42 13.43 17.94 -9.53
N ILE A 43 12.76 17.00 -10.21
CA ILE A 43 13.39 15.79 -10.73
C ILE A 43 14.37 16.14 -11.87
N ILE A 44 13.96 17.01 -12.81
CA ILE A 44 14.81 17.45 -13.93
C ILE A 44 16.05 18.19 -13.41
N ASP A 45 15.88 19.02 -12.41
CA ASP A 45 16.96 19.81 -11.78
C ASP A 45 17.89 18.96 -10.87
N GLY A 46 17.57 17.68 -10.68
CA GLY A 46 18.37 16.74 -9.90
C GLY A 46 18.23 16.90 -8.38
N HIS A 47 17.19 17.57 -7.89
CA HIS A 47 16.95 17.72 -6.46
C HIS A 47 16.41 16.44 -5.82
N VAL A 48 15.60 15.67 -6.53
CA VAL A 48 15.01 14.41 -6.08
C VAL A 48 14.93 13.41 -7.24
N PHE A 49 15.00 12.12 -6.94
CA PHE A 49 14.78 11.05 -7.93
C PHE A 49 13.31 10.64 -8.00
N GLN A 50 12.67 10.62 -6.86
CA GLN A 50 11.27 10.23 -6.68
C GLN A 50 10.69 11.00 -5.49
N THR A 51 9.39 11.30 -5.56
CA THR A 51 8.65 11.84 -4.42
C THR A 51 7.18 11.46 -4.55
N VAL A 52 6.49 11.38 -3.42
CA VAL A 52 5.06 11.07 -3.35
C VAL A 52 4.30 12.33 -2.98
N LEU A 53 3.48 12.81 -3.90
CA LEU A 53 2.53 13.90 -3.63
C LEU A 53 1.24 13.28 -3.11
N SER A 54 0.87 13.65 -1.88
CA SER A 54 -0.35 13.14 -1.25
C SER A 54 -1.54 14.08 -1.47
N GLN A 55 -2.73 13.48 -1.51
CA GLN A 55 -4.00 14.18 -1.44
C GLN A 55 -4.85 13.57 -0.33
N ARG A 56 -5.50 14.41 0.47
CA ARG A 56 -6.39 13.97 1.53
C ARG A 56 -7.85 14.14 1.12
N TRP A 57 -8.62 13.09 1.35
CA TRP A 57 -10.06 13.09 1.24
C TRP A 57 -10.66 13.05 2.63
N THR A 58 -11.62 13.90 2.91
CA THR A 58 -12.32 13.94 4.19
C THR A 58 -13.79 13.68 3.96
N ILE A 59 -14.34 12.75 4.71
CA ILE A 59 -15.76 12.34 4.63
C ILE A 59 -16.34 12.39 6.05
N GLU A 60 -17.45 13.04 6.21
CA GLU A 60 -18.20 13.01 7.47
C GLU A 60 -19.00 11.72 7.55
N THR A 61 -18.88 11.01 8.67
CA THR A 61 -19.62 9.75 8.91
C THR A 61 -20.05 9.63 10.36
N LYS A 62 -21.15 8.94 10.60
CA LYS A 62 -21.62 8.57 11.94
C LYS A 62 -21.17 7.17 12.36
N GLN A 63 -20.51 6.46 11.46
CA GLN A 63 -20.05 5.11 11.73
C GLN A 63 -18.83 5.11 12.64
N LYS A 64 -18.74 4.09 13.49
CA LYS A 64 -17.58 3.84 14.34
C LYS A 64 -16.44 3.30 13.47
N GLY A 65 -15.20 3.67 13.80
CA GLY A 65 -14.04 3.23 13.06
C GLY A 65 -13.88 1.70 13.00
N PHE A 66 -14.26 1.00 14.06
CA PHE A 66 -14.20 -0.46 14.06
C PHE A 66 -15.19 -1.11 13.07
N ASP A 67 -16.36 -0.51 12.84
CA ASP A 67 -17.31 -0.99 11.82
C ASP A 67 -16.75 -0.76 10.42
N LEU A 68 -16.15 0.43 10.17
CA LEU A 68 -15.42 0.71 8.94
C LEU A 68 -14.26 -0.28 8.70
N TYR A 69 -13.54 -0.69 9.75
CA TYR A 69 -12.51 -1.71 9.65
C TYR A 69 -13.07 -3.07 9.21
N LYS A 70 -14.23 -3.48 9.74
CA LYS A 70 -14.88 -4.74 9.34
C LYS A 70 -15.25 -4.72 7.86
N GLU A 71 -15.85 -3.64 7.38
CA GLU A 71 -16.18 -3.45 5.96
C GLU A 71 -14.92 -3.44 5.07
N LEU A 72 -13.90 -2.69 5.47
CA LEU A 72 -12.63 -2.65 4.73
C LEU A 72 -12.01 -4.04 4.59
N ARG A 73 -12.08 -4.85 5.64
CA ARG A 73 -11.54 -6.22 5.63
C ARG A 73 -12.30 -7.16 4.68
N GLU A 74 -13.60 -6.93 4.47
CA GLU A 74 -14.38 -7.70 3.50
C GLU A 74 -14.13 -7.23 2.07
N ILE A 75 -14.07 -5.92 1.84
CA ILE A 75 -13.93 -5.32 0.51
C ILE A 75 -12.51 -5.45 -0.03
N ASN A 76 -11.51 -5.19 0.80
CA ASN A 76 -10.10 -5.14 0.40
C ASN A 76 -9.19 -5.86 1.38
N PRO A 77 -9.29 -7.20 1.50
CA PRO A 77 -8.41 -7.97 2.37
C PRO A 77 -6.96 -7.86 1.88
N SER A 78 -6.04 -7.62 2.82
CA SER A 78 -4.61 -7.51 2.56
C SER A 78 -3.81 -8.26 3.63
N PRO A 79 -2.53 -8.61 3.38
CA PRO A 79 -1.71 -9.32 4.35
C PRO A 79 -1.54 -8.60 5.70
N TYR A 80 -1.62 -7.27 5.69
CA TYR A 80 -1.44 -6.42 6.88
C TYR A 80 -2.67 -5.55 7.09
N MET A 81 -3.63 -6.05 7.83
CA MET A 81 -4.82 -5.34 8.26
C MET A 81 -4.61 -4.83 9.68
N TYR A 82 -4.97 -3.58 9.96
CA TYR A 82 -4.81 -3.01 11.30
C TYR A 82 -5.93 -2.05 11.67
N TYR A 83 -6.21 -2.01 12.96
CA TYR A 83 -7.08 -1.06 13.64
C TYR A 83 -6.41 -0.62 14.93
N PHE A 84 -6.16 0.67 15.07
CA PHE A 84 -5.62 1.27 16.28
C PHE A 84 -6.61 2.29 16.83
N ASN A 85 -6.90 2.20 18.12
CA ASN A 85 -7.69 3.19 18.84
C ASN A 85 -6.78 3.95 19.82
N PHE A 86 -6.67 5.27 19.63
CA PHE A 86 -5.86 6.18 20.43
C PHE A 86 -6.72 7.13 21.27
N GLU A 87 -7.97 6.77 21.58
CA GLU A 87 -8.96 7.57 22.31
C GLU A 87 -9.45 8.81 21.55
N GLU A 88 -8.54 9.68 21.09
CA GLU A 88 -8.87 10.90 20.33
C GLU A 88 -9.12 10.64 18.85
N PHE A 89 -8.51 9.63 18.29
CA PHE A 89 -8.63 9.23 16.88
C PHE A 89 -8.38 7.73 16.70
N GLU A 90 -8.83 7.22 15.58
CA GLU A 90 -8.64 5.82 15.19
C GLU A 90 -7.88 5.75 13.86
N ILE A 91 -7.02 4.75 13.72
CA ILE A 91 -6.32 4.47 12.46
C ILE A 91 -6.75 3.10 11.95
N ILE A 92 -7.22 3.06 10.72
CA ILE A 92 -7.69 1.86 10.05
C ILE A 92 -6.90 1.70 8.77
N GLY A 93 -6.42 0.50 8.49
CA GLY A 93 -5.67 0.28 7.26
C GLY A 93 -5.70 -1.14 6.75
N SER A 94 -5.47 -1.22 5.45
CA SER A 94 -5.28 -2.44 4.68
C SER A 94 -4.05 -2.24 3.81
N SER A 95 -2.93 -2.91 4.15
CA SER A 95 -1.66 -2.74 3.45
C SER A 95 -1.20 -4.06 2.82
N PRO A 96 -0.79 -4.06 1.55
CA PRO A 96 -0.17 -5.21 0.92
C PRO A 96 1.31 -5.33 1.26
N GLU A 97 1.95 -4.27 1.72
CA GLU A 97 3.39 -4.14 1.81
C GLU A 97 3.91 -4.26 3.23
N MET A 98 4.98 -5.05 3.36
CA MET A 98 5.72 -5.24 4.61
C MET A 98 6.89 -4.26 4.68
N ILE A 99 6.87 -3.36 5.67
CA ILE A 99 8.01 -2.47 5.92
C ILE A 99 9.21 -3.29 6.40
N VAL A 100 9.04 -4.01 7.52
CA VAL A 100 10.09 -4.82 8.11
C VAL A 100 9.50 -5.96 8.93
N LYS A 101 10.13 -7.12 8.89
CA LYS A 101 9.81 -8.27 9.72
C LYS A 101 11.07 -8.82 10.36
N GLN A 102 11.07 -8.98 11.67
CA GLN A 102 12.14 -9.66 12.41
C GLN A 102 11.65 -11.02 12.90
N LYS A 103 12.47 -12.04 12.69
CA LYS A 103 12.27 -13.39 13.24
C LYS A 103 13.62 -14.10 13.36
N ASP A 104 13.89 -14.70 14.52
CA ASP A 104 15.09 -15.53 14.77
C ASP A 104 16.41 -14.85 14.35
N ASN A 105 16.67 -13.65 14.83
CA ASN A 105 17.83 -12.80 14.48
C ASN A 105 17.96 -12.50 12.97
N LYS A 106 16.91 -12.71 12.19
CA LYS A 106 16.86 -12.32 10.77
C LYS A 106 15.88 -11.17 10.60
N VAL A 107 16.29 -10.20 9.82
CA VAL A 107 15.46 -9.06 9.41
C VAL A 107 15.15 -9.21 7.92
N LEU A 108 13.91 -9.00 7.56
CA LEU A 108 13.39 -9.11 6.20
C LEU A 108 12.63 -7.84 5.85
N THR A 109 12.83 -7.34 4.65
CA THR A 109 11.99 -6.34 4.00
C THR A 109 11.60 -6.82 2.62
N CYS A 110 10.49 -6.30 2.08
CA CYS A 110 9.97 -6.71 0.78
C CYS A 110 9.41 -5.48 0.06
N PRO A 111 10.26 -4.71 -0.61
CA PRO A 111 9.81 -3.57 -1.40
C PRO A 111 8.94 -4.04 -2.56
N ILE A 112 7.83 -3.35 -2.80
CA ILE A 112 6.90 -3.60 -3.88
C ILE A 112 6.93 -2.41 -4.84
N ALA A 113 7.07 -2.68 -6.13
CA ALA A 113 6.96 -1.68 -7.18
C ALA A 113 6.28 -2.28 -8.41
N GLY A 114 5.62 -1.43 -9.18
CA GLY A 114 4.89 -1.85 -10.35
C GLY A 114 3.56 -2.52 -10.03
N THR A 115 2.48 -2.05 -10.65
CA THR A 115 1.14 -2.58 -10.38
C THR A 115 0.37 -2.72 -11.68
N ARG A 116 -0.37 -3.83 -11.80
CA ARG A 116 -1.37 -4.04 -12.84
C ARG A 116 -2.67 -4.55 -12.22
N PRO A 117 -3.82 -4.26 -12.82
CA PRO A 117 -5.08 -4.84 -12.38
C PRO A 117 -5.07 -6.36 -12.54
N ARG A 118 -6.00 -7.04 -11.85
CA ARG A 118 -6.27 -8.45 -12.10
C ARG A 118 -7.02 -8.59 -13.42
N GLY A 119 -6.72 -9.62 -14.16
CA GLY A 119 -7.46 -9.98 -15.37
C GLY A 119 -8.84 -10.56 -15.05
N LYS A 120 -9.73 -10.54 -16.02
CA LYS A 120 -11.05 -11.19 -15.92
C LYS A 120 -10.97 -12.72 -15.96
N ASP A 121 -9.84 -13.26 -16.45
CA ASP A 121 -9.50 -14.67 -16.54
C ASP A 121 -7.98 -14.88 -16.41
N ASP A 122 -7.56 -16.13 -16.33
CA ASP A 122 -6.14 -16.49 -16.15
C ASP A 122 -5.27 -16.06 -17.35
N ALA A 123 -5.82 -16.03 -18.56
CA ALA A 123 -5.08 -15.62 -19.75
C ALA A 123 -4.79 -14.11 -19.73
N GLU A 124 -5.75 -13.30 -19.32
CA GLU A 124 -5.57 -11.85 -19.17
C GLU A 124 -4.65 -11.54 -17.98
N ASP A 125 -4.79 -12.25 -16.85
CA ASP A 125 -3.86 -12.17 -15.71
C ASP A 125 -2.42 -12.42 -16.15
N GLN A 126 -2.19 -13.47 -16.94
CA GLN A 126 -0.87 -13.81 -17.47
C GLN A 126 -0.32 -12.71 -18.38
N LYS A 127 -1.16 -12.15 -19.27
CA LYS A 127 -0.78 -11.04 -20.13
C LYS A 127 -0.37 -9.80 -19.35
N PHE A 128 -1.09 -9.45 -18.29
CA PHE A 128 -0.74 -8.32 -17.45
C PHE A 128 0.56 -8.56 -16.67
N ALA A 129 0.76 -9.78 -16.15
CA ALA A 129 1.99 -10.17 -15.47
C ALA A 129 3.20 -10.08 -16.40
N GLU A 130 3.10 -10.62 -17.62
CA GLU A 130 4.17 -10.52 -18.61
C GLU A 130 4.46 -9.09 -19.06
N GLY A 131 3.40 -8.26 -19.22
CA GLY A 131 3.54 -6.84 -19.51
C GLY A 131 4.28 -6.10 -18.40
N LEU A 132 3.94 -6.37 -17.13
CA LEU A 132 4.61 -5.79 -15.97
C LEU A 132 6.08 -6.19 -15.91
N MET A 133 6.39 -7.46 -16.11
CA MET A 133 7.77 -7.98 -16.11
C MET A 133 8.64 -7.48 -17.27
N LYS A 134 8.03 -6.99 -18.35
CA LYS A 134 8.74 -6.43 -19.51
C LYS A 134 8.87 -4.90 -19.46
N ASP A 135 8.12 -4.23 -18.59
CA ASP A 135 8.09 -2.76 -18.50
C ASP A 135 9.42 -2.22 -17.95
N PRO A 136 10.21 -1.46 -18.73
CA PRO A 136 11.51 -0.99 -18.30
C PRO A 136 11.43 0.04 -17.18
N LYS A 137 10.36 0.85 -17.11
CA LYS A 137 10.16 1.85 -16.05
C LYS A 137 9.90 1.15 -14.72
N GLU A 138 8.96 0.20 -14.69
CA GLU A 138 8.60 -0.54 -13.48
C GLU A 138 9.78 -1.37 -12.95
N LYS A 139 10.56 -1.95 -13.85
CA LYS A 139 11.81 -2.65 -13.48
C LYS A 139 12.85 -1.71 -12.89
N ALA A 140 13.05 -0.54 -13.46
CA ALA A 140 14.00 0.44 -12.94
C ALA A 140 13.60 0.94 -11.55
N GLU A 141 12.31 1.19 -11.32
CA GLU A 141 11.76 1.55 -10.02
C GLU A 141 11.99 0.42 -9.00
N HIS A 142 11.69 -0.82 -9.36
CA HIS A 142 11.92 -1.96 -8.47
C HIS A 142 13.39 -2.13 -8.08
N VAL A 143 14.32 -2.02 -9.04
CA VAL A 143 15.77 -2.05 -8.77
C VAL A 143 16.17 -0.95 -7.79
N MET A 144 15.68 0.26 -7.98
CA MET A 144 15.95 1.39 -7.09
C MET A 144 15.46 1.12 -5.66
N LEU A 145 14.24 0.60 -5.49
CA LEU A 145 13.69 0.27 -4.18
C LEU A 145 14.41 -0.89 -3.50
N VAL A 146 14.81 -1.92 -4.25
CA VAL A 146 15.62 -3.03 -3.73
C VAL A 146 16.99 -2.54 -3.28
N ASP A 147 17.62 -1.64 -4.01
CA ASP A 147 18.93 -1.09 -3.62
C ASP A 147 18.84 -0.21 -2.37
N LEU A 148 17.78 0.61 -2.27
CA LEU A 148 17.47 1.36 -1.06
C LEU A 148 17.28 0.43 0.14
N ALA A 149 16.47 -0.63 -0.01
CA ALA A 149 16.24 -1.62 1.03
C ALA A 149 17.52 -2.36 1.46
N ARG A 150 18.40 -2.67 0.52
CA ARG A 150 19.72 -3.26 0.82
C ARG A 150 20.58 -2.31 1.65
N ASN A 151 20.57 -1.02 1.30
CA ASN A 151 21.29 0.00 2.06
C ASN A 151 20.75 0.13 3.49
N ASP A 152 19.44 0.18 3.67
CA ASP A 152 18.80 0.25 4.98
C ASP A 152 19.12 -0.99 5.84
N MET A 153 19.03 -2.19 5.25
CA MET A 153 19.41 -3.43 5.93
C MET A 153 20.90 -3.44 6.29
N GLY A 154 21.77 -2.92 5.43
CA GLY A 154 23.23 -2.86 5.68
C GLY A 154 23.62 -2.03 6.89
N ARG A 155 22.75 -1.12 7.36
CA ARG A 155 23.00 -0.29 8.56
C ARG A 155 22.84 -1.06 9.87
N ILE A 156 22.13 -2.18 9.87
CA ILE A 156 21.77 -2.96 11.05
C ILE A 156 22.22 -4.43 10.99
N ALA A 157 22.56 -4.92 9.81
CA ALA A 157 22.95 -6.31 9.58
C ALA A 157 24.49 -6.49 9.74
N GLU A 158 24.89 -7.69 10.09
CA GLU A 158 26.31 -8.07 10.07
C GLU A 158 26.88 -7.96 8.65
N PHE A 159 28.12 -7.52 8.55
CA PHE A 159 28.80 -7.32 7.25
C PHE A 159 28.78 -8.60 6.41
N GLY A 160 28.38 -8.47 5.14
CA GLY A 160 28.31 -9.59 4.21
C GLY A 160 27.08 -10.49 4.33
N THR A 161 26.15 -10.21 5.25
CA THR A 161 24.94 -11.05 5.47
C THR A 161 23.69 -10.59 4.70
N VAL A 162 23.69 -9.37 4.17
CA VAL A 162 22.56 -8.84 3.37
C VAL A 162 22.48 -9.59 2.04
N LYS A 163 21.32 -10.20 1.78
CA LYS A 163 21.09 -11.00 0.56
C LYS A 163 19.72 -10.68 -0.02
N VAL A 164 19.66 -10.52 -1.34
CA VAL A 164 18.40 -10.54 -2.09
C VAL A 164 18.03 -12.00 -2.34
N ARG A 165 16.81 -12.41 -1.94
CA ARG A 165 16.34 -13.79 -2.08
C ARG A 165 15.51 -13.98 -3.33
N ASP A 166 14.42 -13.24 -3.41
CA ASP A 166 13.46 -13.30 -4.52
C ASP A 166 13.45 -11.95 -5.22
N PHE A 167 14.00 -11.92 -6.42
CA PHE A 167 14.18 -10.70 -7.18
C PHE A 167 13.20 -10.65 -8.36
N MET A 168 12.36 -9.61 -8.43
CA MET A 168 11.41 -9.38 -9.52
C MET A 168 10.43 -10.54 -9.74
N HIS A 169 9.63 -10.89 -8.74
CA HIS A 169 8.53 -11.83 -8.92
C HIS A 169 7.17 -11.13 -8.86
N ILE A 170 6.16 -11.73 -9.49
CA ILE A 170 4.78 -11.23 -9.45
C ILE A 170 4.08 -11.79 -8.21
N GLN A 171 3.49 -10.90 -7.42
CA GLN A 171 2.59 -11.26 -6.33
C GLN A 171 1.16 -10.85 -6.69
N LYS A 172 0.23 -11.80 -6.61
CA LYS A 172 -1.19 -11.55 -6.92
C LYS A 172 -1.96 -11.28 -5.64
N TYR A 173 -2.76 -10.21 -5.66
CA TYR A 173 -3.71 -9.84 -4.61
C TYR A 173 -5.15 -9.92 -5.13
N SER A 174 -6.14 -9.56 -4.32
CA SER A 174 -7.55 -9.63 -4.70
C SER A 174 -7.91 -8.77 -5.91
N HIS A 175 -7.41 -7.55 -5.99
CA HIS A 175 -7.77 -6.55 -7.02
C HIS A 175 -6.62 -6.17 -7.95
N VAL A 176 -5.38 -6.41 -7.55
CA VAL A 176 -4.17 -6.03 -8.29
C VAL A 176 -3.11 -7.13 -8.21
N MET A 177 -2.11 -7.04 -9.08
CA MET A 177 -0.87 -7.78 -8.97
C MET A 177 0.30 -6.83 -8.98
#